data_9be8c4e7c7a3de4a0def9e2187b78b81
#
_entry.id   9be8c4e7c7a3de4a0def9e2187b78b81
#
_cell.length_a   1.000
_cell.length_b   1.000
_cell.length_c   1.000
_cell.angle_alpha   90.00
_cell.angle_beta   90.00
_cell.angle_gamma   90.00
#
_symmetry.space_group_name_H-M   'P 1'
#
loop_
_entity.id
_entity.type
_entity.pdbx_description
1 polymer ?
#
loop_
_entity_poly.entity_id
_entity_poly.type
_entity_poly.pdbx_seq_one_letter_code
_entity_poly.pdbx_strand_id
1 'polypeptide(L)'
;MDIQRFISARKALGYSQKELSEGICTQTTLSRFENNGQIPTVKILIQLCHRLNLGLGELFPEVGVEENELNRQLAQAEFNFILREYQKAEEILDKIDSTLLIEPRQHWYYDYLKGYVIALKKGTTAEAFFYFNRIIDEAPKEEMEILVLLAYTGMGILYENIGEIQKAEYFFNKAITDVYRYPIKETHDIWRLLNIMYYCGSFYANIEDYQTSDALLTHGVEICSDNHVTYYLARMTFQLAKN
;
A
#
# COMPACT_ATOMS: atom_id res chain seq x y z
N MET A 1 14.46 18.06 5.23
CA MET A 1 13.87 18.32 6.57
C MET A 1 13.71 19.82 6.73
N ASP A 2 12.51 20.27 7.10
CA ASP A 2 12.18 21.70 7.26
C ASP A 2 12.47 22.15 8.70
N ILE A 3 13.73 22.55 8.95
CA ILE A 3 14.18 23.05 10.25
C ILE A 3 13.52 24.41 10.57
N GLN A 4 13.19 25.21 9.56
CA GLN A 4 12.55 26.51 9.76
C GLN A 4 11.14 26.35 10.34
N ARG A 5 10.40 25.33 9.89
CA ARG A 5 9.09 24.97 10.48
C ARG A 5 9.21 24.60 11.95
N PHE A 6 10.23 23.81 12.30
CA PHE A 6 10.51 23.45 13.70
C PHE A 6 10.81 24.69 14.56
N ILE A 7 11.71 25.56 14.07
CA ILE A 7 12.07 26.81 14.77
C ILE A 7 10.85 27.73 14.93
N SER A 8 10.02 27.82 13.90
CA SER A 8 8.79 28.61 13.92
C SER A 8 7.80 28.10 14.95
N ALA A 9 7.57 26.78 15.00
CA ALA A 9 6.70 26.15 16.00
C ALA A 9 7.23 26.38 17.45
N ARG A 10 8.54 26.24 17.67
CA ARG A 10 9.13 26.51 18.98
C ARG A 10 8.90 27.97 19.41
N LYS A 11 9.15 28.92 18.50
CA LYS A 11 8.98 30.35 18.79
C LYS A 11 7.50 30.71 19.01
N ALA A 12 6.59 30.12 18.24
CA ALA A 12 5.16 30.35 18.39
C ALA A 12 4.62 29.91 19.76
N LEU A 13 5.19 28.82 20.31
CA LEU A 13 4.87 28.35 21.66
C LEU A 13 5.68 29.04 22.77
N GLY A 14 6.54 30.00 22.42
CA GLY A 14 7.32 30.81 23.35
C GLY A 14 8.52 30.09 23.99
N TYR A 15 8.89 28.89 23.54
CA TYR A 15 10.01 28.14 24.11
C TYR A 15 11.37 28.72 23.67
N SER A 16 12.27 28.96 24.62
CA SER A 16 13.70 29.04 24.34
C SER A 16 14.28 27.68 24.00
N GLN A 17 15.47 27.64 23.40
CA GLN A 17 16.15 26.34 23.12
C GLN A 17 16.42 25.55 24.41
N LYS A 18 16.71 26.27 25.52
CA LYS A 18 16.96 25.66 26.85
C LYS A 18 15.70 24.99 27.39
N GLU A 19 14.58 25.70 27.39
CA GLU A 19 13.29 25.19 27.88
C GLU A 19 12.78 24.01 27.03
N LEU A 20 12.88 24.11 25.70
CA LEU A 20 12.45 23.01 24.80
C LEU A 20 13.31 21.75 25.00
N SER A 21 14.60 21.89 25.25
CA SER A 21 15.54 20.75 25.42
C SER A 21 15.47 20.10 26.80
N GLU A 22 14.88 20.75 27.79
CA GLU A 22 14.86 20.29 29.20
C GLU A 22 14.21 18.88 29.30
N GLY A 23 14.94 17.95 29.90
CA GLY A 23 14.50 16.56 30.07
C GLY A 23 14.51 15.70 28.81
N ILE A 24 14.90 16.24 27.65
CA ILE A 24 14.96 15.52 26.37
C ILE A 24 16.42 15.39 25.90
N CYS A 25 17.15 16.50 25.78
CA CYS A 25 18.52 16.53 25.32
C CYS A 25 19.25 17.76 25.88
N THR A 26 20.53 17.95 25.50
CA THR A 26 21.25 19.17 25.86
C THR A 26 20.84 20.34 24.96
N GLN A 27 20.89 21.57 25.49
CA GLN A 27 20.68 22.77 24.66
C GLN A 27 21.63 22.80 23.46
N THR A 28 22.87 22.34 23.63
CA THR A 28 23.86 22.26 22.53
C THR A 28 23.40 21.34 21.44
N THR A 29 22.76 20.22 21.74
CA THR A 29 22.19 19.29 20.74
C THR A 29 21.09 20.00 19.94
N LEU A 30 20.18 20.68 20.61
CA LEU A 30 19.10 21.43 19.96
C LEU A 30 19.64 22.60 19.14
N SER A 31 20.61 23.33 19.66
CA SER A 31 21.24 24.45 18.94
C SER A 31 21.96 23.99 17.66
N ARG A 32 22.68 22.86 17.70
CA ARG A 32 23.31 22.28 16.50
C ARG A 32 22.27 21.82 15.48
N PHE A 33 21.16 21.30 15.95
CA PHE A 33 20.04 20.94 15.08
C PHE A 33 19.46 22.18 14.39
N GLU A 34 19.11 23.22 15.13
CA GLU A 34 18.48 24.44 14.58
C GLU A 34 19.42 25.25 13.69
N ASN A 35 20.72 25.36 14.06
CA ASN A 35 21.65 26.26 13.37
C ASN A 35 22.48 25.56 12.28
N ASN A 36 22.83 24.28 12.49
CA ASN A 36 23.76 23.57 11.63
C ASN A 36 23.09 22.38 10.88
N GLY A 37 21.80 22.14 11.11
CA GLY A 37 21.10 21.02 10.47
C GLY A 37 21.52 19.63 10.98
N GLN A 38 22.27 19.57 12.09
CA GLN A 38 22.72 18.30 12.64
C GLN A 38 21.57 17.57 13.30
N ILE A 39 21.05 16.54 12.64
CA ILE A 39 19.87 15.78 13.10
C ILE A 39 20.22 15.01 14.37
N PRO A 40 19.47 15.21 15.49
CA PRO A 40 19.63 14.40 16.68
C PRO A 40 19.11 12.97 16.44
N THR A 41 19.26 12.07 17.41
CA THR A 41 18.67 10.74 17.28
C THR A 41 17.15 10.82 17.07
N VAL A 42 16.57 9.86 16.36
CA VAL A 42 15.13 9.81 16.06
C VAL A 42 14.30 9.91 17.35
N LYS A 43 14.73 9.25 18.43
CA LYS A 43 14.07 9.30 19.74
C LYS A 43 13.99 10.73 20.31
N ILE A 44 15.09 11.48 20.24
CA ILE A 44 15.16 12.89 20.69
C ILE A 44 14.25 13.74 19.79
N LEU A 45 14.32 13.56 18.47
CA LEU A 45 13.52 14.33 17.54
C LEU A 45 12.02 14.13 17.75
N ILE A 46 11.57 12.88 17.98
CA ILE A 46 10.17 12.57 18.30
C ILE A 46 9.72 13.29 19.57
N GLN A 47 10.54 13.28 20.63
CA GLN A 47 10.19 13.93 21.89
C GLN A 47 10.12 15.45 21.77
N LEU A 48 11.02 16.07 21.02
CA LEU A 48 11.00 17.50 20.72
C LEU A 48 9.75 17.89 19.91
N CYS A 49 9.43 17.12 18.86
CA CYS A 49 8.24 17.34 18.04
C CYS A 49 6.96 17.19 18.88
N HIS A 50 6.87 16.17 19.71
CA HIS A 50 5.72 15.96 20.59
C HIS A 50 5.49 17.15 21.53
N ARG A 51 6.56 17.72 22.12
CA ARG A 51 6.47 18.91 22.99
C ARG A 51 6.00 20.15 22.24
N LEU A 52 6.26 20.22 20.92
CA LEU A 52 5.82 21.31 20.06
C LEU A 52 4.45 21.06 19.41
N ASN A 53 3.78 19.96 19.71
CA ASN A 53 2.58 19.50 19.00
C ASN A 53 2.78 19.42 17.49
N LEU A 54 3.97 19.03 17.06
CA LEU A 54 4.38 18.92 15.67
C LEU A 54 4.42 17.43 15.28
N GLY A 55 3.79 17.07 14.19
CA GLY A 55 3.95 15.74 13.60
C GLY A 55 5.36 15.59 13.04
N LEU A 56 6.01 14.43 13.27
CA LEU A 56 7.34 14.18 12.71
C LEU A 56 7.36 14.35 11.17
N GLY A 57 6.31 13.90 10.48
CA GLY A 57 6.13 14.07 9.04
C GLY A 57 6.10 15.53 8.57
N GLU A 58 5.71 16.46 9.44
CA GLU A 58 5.71 17.88 9.11
C GLU A 58 7.11 18.49 8.99
N LEU A 59 8.12 17.86 9.61
CA LEU A 59 9.53 18.27 9.51
C LEU A 59 10.24 17.66 8.29
N PHE A 60 9.67 16.61 7.75
CA PHE A 60 10.14 16.01 6.52
C PHE A 60 9.13 16.32 5.43
N PRO A 61 9.13 17.57 4.89
CA PRO A 61 8.41 17.79 3.65
C PRO A 61 9.00 16.76 2.70
N GLU A 62 8.14 15.93 2.14
CA GLU A 62 8.51 15.03 1.07
C GLU A 62 9.26 15.87 0.06
N VAL A 63 10.52 15.51 -0.20
CA VAL A 63 11.38 16.31 -1.07
C VAL A 63 10.74 16.29 -2.43
N GLY A 64 9.97 17.37 -2.72
CA GLY A 64 9.74 17.83 -4.09
C GLY A 64 9.22 16.81 -5.09
N VAL A 65 8.28 15.96 -4.69
CA VAL A 65 7.14 15.69 -5.52
C VAL A 65 6.01 16.48 -4.84
N GLU A 66 5.51 17.54 -5.46
CA GLU A 66 4.09 17.84 -5.29
C GLU A 66 3.44 16.47 -5.43
N GLU A 67 2.96 15.91 -4.32
CA GLU A 67 2.17 14.68 -4.39
C GLU A 67 1.03 15.06 -5.32
N ASN A 68 1.18 14.68 -6.58
CA ASN A 68 0.27 15.07 -7.62
C ASN A 68 -1.09 14.67 -7.08
N GLU A 69 -2.04 15.59 -7.04
CA GLU A 69 -3.40 15.36 -6.52
C GLU A 69 -3.93 14.00 -7.01
N LEU A 70 -3.54 13.60 -8.20
CA LEU A 70 -3.80 12.31 -8.80
C LEU A 70 -3.22 11.13 -7.99
N ASN A 71 -1.93 11.19 -7.60
CA ASN A 71 -1.31 10.12 -6.81
C ASN A 71 -1.98 10.00 -5.43
N ARG A 72 -2.35 11.13 -4.84
CA ARG A 72 -3.11 11.16 -3.58
C ARG A 72 -4.50 10.54 -3.73
N GLN A 73 -5.21 10.82 -4.82
CA GLN A 73 -6.52 10.22 -5.11
C GLN A 73 -6.41 8.70 -5.34
N LEU A 74 -5.40 8.24 -6.08
CA LEU A 74 -5.14 6.81 -6.29
C LEU A 74 -4.82 6.11 -4.96
N ALA A 75 -3.95 6.69 -4.13
CA ALA A 75 -3.63 6.15 -2.81
C ALA A 75 -4.87 6.09 -1.89
N GLN A 76 -5.72 7.13 -1.92
CA GLN A 76 -6.96 7.15 -1.16
C GLN A 76 -7.98 6.11 -1.67
N ALA A 77 -8.06 5.91 -2.98
CA ALA A 77 -8.89 4.85 -3.57
C ALA A 77 -8.40 3.46 -3.14
N GLU A 78 -7.07 3.21 -3.17
CA GLU A 78 -6.48 1.96 -2.71
C GLU A 78 -6.75 1.72 -1.21
N PHE A 79 -6.62 2.74 -0.38
CA PHE A 79 -6.93 2.63 1.04
C PHE A 79 -8.39 2.22 1.29
N ASN A 80 -9.35 2.87 0.62
CA ASN A 80 -10.76 2.48 0.71
C ASN A 80 -10.99 1.06 0.16
N PHE A 81 -10.31 0.68 -0.91
CA PHE A 81 -10.35 -0.67 -1.46
C PHE A 81 -9.90 -1.72 -0.43
N ILE A 82 -8.77 -1.50 0.26
CA ILE A 82 -8.24 -2.38 1.32
C ILE A 82 -9.25 -2.53 2.47
N LEU A 83 -9.95 -1.45 2.83
CA LEU A 83 -11.01 -1.45 3.84
C LEU A 83 -12.33 -2.10 3.35
N ARG A 84 -12.40 -2.56 2.08
CA ARG A 84 -13.60 -3.08 1.41
C ARG A 84 -14.70 -2.03 1.22
N GLU A 85 -14.38 -0.76 1.32
CA GLU A 85 -15.30 0.33 1.01
C GLU A 85 -15.32 0.60 -0.50
N TYR A 86 -15.68 -0.44 -1.27
CA TYR A 86 -15.58 -0.45 -2.73
C TYR A 86 -16.36 0.69 -3.40
N GLN A 87 -17.50 1.07 -2.81
CA GLN A 87 -18.30 2.19 -3.32
C GLN A 87 -17.52 3.52 -3.23
N LYS A 88 -16.85 3.77 -2.09
CA LYS A 88 -16.03 4.98 -1.91
C LYS A 88 -14.80 4.97 -2.82
N ALA A 89 -14.16 3.80 -2.98
CA ALA A 89 -13.04 3.66 -3.91
C ALA A 89 -13.49 4.00 -5.35
N GLU A 90 -14.63 3.47 -5.80
CA GLU A 90 -15.21 3.76 -7.12
C GLU A 90 -15.51 5.25 -7.31
N GLU A 91 -16.16 5.90 -6.35
CA GLU A 91 -16.49 7.33 -6.40
C GLU A 91 -15.25 8.23 -6.51
N ILE A 92 -14.11 7.79 -5.95
CA ILE A 92 -12.83 8.50 -6.10
C ILE A 92 -12.29 8.27 -7.51
N LEU A 93 -12.25 7.00 -7.95
CA LEU A 93 -11.73 6.64 -9.26
C LEU A 93 -12.52 7.27 -10.41
N ASP A 94 -13.84 7.40 -10.27
CA ASP A 94 -14.72 8.02 -11.27
C ASP A 94 -14.49 9.53 -11.43
N LYS A 95 -13.90 10.18 -10.44
CA LYS A 95 -13.53 11.61 -10.49
C LYS A 95 -12.17 11.85 -11.11
N ILE A 96 -11.36 10.81 -11.27
CA ILE A 96 -10.04 10.94 -11.89
C ILE A 96 -10.21 11.15 -13.39
N ASP A 97 -9.72 12.27 -13.88
CA ASP A 97 -9.61 12.50 -15.32
C ASP A 97 -8.45 11.65 -15.87
N SER A 98 -8.79 10.64 -16.67
CA SER A 98 -7.81 9.72 -17.26
C SER A 98 -6.78 10.41 -18.16
N THR A 99 -7.06 11.61 -18.65
CA THR A 99 -6.11 12.42 -19.45
C THR A 99 -4.95 12.97 -18.62
N LEU A 100 -5.09 12.98 -17.29
CA LEU A 100 -4.06 13.40 -16.34
C LEU A 100 -3.09 12.27 -15.95
N LEU A 101 -3.42 11.03 -16.33
CA LEU A 101 -2.53 9.88 -16.14
C LEU A 101 -1.41 9.95 -17.20
N ILE A 102 -0.29 10.57 -16.87
CA ILE A 102 0.80 10.81 -17.84
C ILE A 102 1.80 9.66 -17.81
N GLU A 103 2.09 9.14 -16.61
CA GLU A 103 3.07 8.06 -16.44
C GLU A 103 2.43 6.69 -16.65
N PRO A 104 3.09 5.76 -17.35
CA PRO A 104 2.54 4.41 -17.56
C PRO A 104 2.14 3.72 -16.24
N ARG A 105 2.95 3.85 -15.19
CA ARG A 105 2.67 3.25 -13.89
C ARG A 105 1.42 3.81 -13.22
N GLN A 106 1.08 5.08 -13.45
CA GLN A 106 -0.18 5.69 -12.97
C GLN A 106 -1.39 5.07 -13.68
N HIS A 107 -1.30 4.81 -14.99
CA HIS A 107 -2.34 4.09 -15.73
C HIS A 107 -2.55 2.69 -15.15
N TRP A 108 -1.48 1.92 -14.95
CA TRP A 108 -1.60 0.56 -14.39
C TRP A 108 -2.14 0.55 -12.96
N TYR A 109 -1.78 1.56 -12.16
CA TYR A 109 -2.29 1.70 -10.80
C TYR A 109 -3.80 1.99 -10.81
N TYR A 110 -4.23 2.91 -11.65
CA TYR A 110 -5.65 3.19 -11.86
C TYR A 110 -6.40 1.94 -12.36
N ASP A 111 -5.86 1.25 -13.36
CA ASP A 111 -6.44 0.04 -13.95
C ASP A 111 -6.58 -1.09 -12.94
N TYR A 112 -5.55 -1.32 -12.13
CA TYR A 112 -5.59 -2.27 -11.05
C TYR A 112 -6.79 -2.00 -10.14
N LEU A 113 -6.93 -0.78 -9.65
CA LEU A 113 -8.02 -0.42 -8.74
C LEU A 113 -9.39 -0.53 -9.39
N LYS A 114 -9.55 -0.02 -10.61
CA LYS A 114 -10.80 -0.13 -11.38
C LYS A 114 -11.18 -1.59 -11.64
N GLY A 115 -10.24 -2.39 -12.14
CA GLY A 115 -10.47 -3.79 -12.40
C GLY A 115 -10.93 -4.56 -11.16
N TYR A 116 -10.26 -4.36 -10.01
CA TYR A 116 -10.63 -5.02 -8.76
C TYR A 116 -11.97 -4.56 -8.20
N VAL A 117 -12.25 -3.26 -8.21
CA VAL A 117 -13.55 -2.74 -7.73
C VAL A 117 -14.70 -3.36 -8.54
N ILE A 118 -14.55 -3.41 -9.87
CA ILE A 118 -15.56 -4.04 -10.75
C ILE A 118 -15.67 -5.54 -10.46
N ALA A 119 -14.56 -6.26 -10.40
CA ALA A 119 -14.55 -7.71 -10.16
C ALA A 119 -15.19 -8.10 -8.84
N LEU A 120 -14.91 -7.36 -7.75
CA LEU A 120 -15.40 -7.66 -6.40
C LEU A 120 -16.82 -7.17 -6.14
N LYS A 121 -17.28 -6.16 -6.87
CA LYS A 121 -18.69 -5.73 -6.89
C LYS A 121 -19.57 -6.60 -7.81
N LYS A 122 -18.96 -7.58 -8.50
CA LYS A 122 -19.62 -8.40 -9.52
C LYS A 122 -20.21 -7.54 -10.66
N GLY A 123 -19.48 -6.53 -11.06
CA GLY A 123 -19.83 -5.66 -12.19
C GLY A 123 -19.56 -6.30 -13.55
N THR A 124 -19.44 -5.47 -14.58
CA THR A 124 -19.26 -5.94 -15.97
C THR A 124 -17.89 -6.62 -16.15
N THR A 125 -17.91 -7.94 -16.30
CA THR A 125 -16.70 -8.76 -16.43
C THR A 125 -15.79 -8.31 -17.60
N ALA A 126 -16.39 -7.93 -18.74
CA ALA A 126 -15.64 -7.47 -19.91
C ALA A 126 -14.79 -6.21 -19.61
N GLU A 127 -15.34 -5.28 -18.84
CA GLU A 127 -14.63 -4.05 -18.47
C GLU A 127 -13.45 -4.35 -17.52
N ALA A 128 -13.64 -5.21 -16.53
CA ALA A 128 -12.57 -5.61 -15.63
C ALA A 128 -11.45 -6.36 -16.38
N PHE A 129 -11.79 -7.23 -17.35
CA PHE A 129 -10.82 -7.87 -18.24
C PHE A 129 -9.98 -6.86 -19.03
N PHE A 130 -10.60 -5.80 -19.54
CA PHE A 130 -9.88 -4.75 -20.27
C PHE A 130 -8.79 -4.11 -19.39
N TYR A 131 -9.12 -3.73 -18.17
CA TYR A 131 -8.15 -3.11 -17.24
C TYR A 131 -6.99 -4.04 -16.90
N PHE A 132 -7.25 -5.29 -16.56
CA PHE A 132 -6.18 -6.23 -16.21
C PHE A 132 -5.30 -6.62 -17.41
N ASN A 133 -5.89 -6.83 -18.60
CA ASN A 133 -5.11 -7.12 -19.81
C ASN A 133 -4.17 -5.96 -20.16
N ARG A 134 -4.61 -4.71 -20.03
CA ARG A 134 -3.75 -3.55 -20.30
C ARG A 134 -2.49 -3.56 -19.41
N ILE A 135 -2.62 -3.85 -18.13
CA ILE A 135 -1.45 -3.98 -17.23
C ILE A 135 -0.52 -5.10 -17.71
N ILE A 136 -1.07 -6.28 -18.02
CA ILE A 136 -0.30 -7.47 -18.41
C ILE A 136 0.45 -7.25 -19.73
N ASP A 137 -0.17 -6.54 -20.67
CA ASP A 137 0.38 -6.33 -22.01
C ASP A 137 1.41 -5.21 -22.06
N GLU A 138 1.22 -4.14 -21.28
CA GLU A 138 2.01 -2.91 -21.33
C GLU A 138 3.17 -2.87 -20.32
N ALA A 139 3.06 -3.61 -19.19
CA ALA A 139 4.09 -3.57 -18.15
C ALA A 139 5.42 -4.20 -18.65
N PRO A 140 6.59 -3.66 -18.23
CA PRO A 140 7.88 -4.23 -18.56
C PRO A 140 7.99 -5.69 -18.11
N LYS A 141 8.49 -6.56 -18.99
CA LYS A 141 8.61 -8.00 -18.70
C LYS A 141 9.91 -8.34 -17.99
N GLU A 142 10.88 -7.44 -18.02
CA GLU A 142 12.21 -7.61 -17.44
C GLU A 142 12.24 -7.34 -15.94
N GLU A 143 11.30 -6.53 -15.44
CA GLU A 143 11.18 -6.20 -14.04
C GLU A 143 9.93 -6.85 -13.44
N MET A 144 10.12 -7.44 -12.25
CA MET A 144 8.98 -7.97 -11.49
C MET A 144 8.15 -6.79 -10.96
N GLU A 145 6.97 -6.56 -11.57
CA GLU A 145 6.06 -5.47 -11.19
C GLU A 145 4.87 -6.02 -10.39
N ILE A 146 4.66 -5.50 -9.17
CA ILE A 146 3.59 -5.97 -8.29
C ILE A 146 2.20 -5.79 -8.91
N LEU A 147 2.01 -4.76 -9.74
CA LEU A 147 0.73 -4.51 -10.40
C LEU A 147 0.40 -5.61 -11.43
N VAL A 148 1.42 -6.24 -12.04
CA VAL A 148 1.22 -7.40 -12.93
C VAL A 148 0.74 -8.62 -12.13
N LEU A 149 1.34 -8.88 -10.95
CA LEU A 149 0.90 -9.97 -10.09
C LEU A 149 -0.53 -9.75 -9.59
N LEU A 150 -0.87 -8.51 -9.25
CA LEU A 150 -2.24 -8.12 -8.92
C LEU A 150 -3.19 -8.30 -10.12
N ALA A 151 -2.77 -7.93 -11.33
CA ALA A 151 -3.59 -8.13 -12.53
C ALA A 151 -3.85 -9.62 -12.79
N TYR A 152 -2.85 -10.50 -12.64
CA TYR A 152 -3.06 -11.95 -12.71
C TYR A 152 -4.03 -12.44 -11.62
N THR A 153 -3.89 -11.96 -10.39
CA THR A 153 -4.82 -12.30 -9.30
C THR A 153 -6.24 -11.84 -9.64
N GLY A 154 -6.40 -10.61 -10.15
CA GLY A 154 -7.69 -10.08 -10.61
C GLY A 154 -8.32 -10.90 -11.73
N MET A 155 -7.50 -11.33 -12.72
CA MET A 155 -7.95 -12.26 -13.78
C MET A 155 -8.43 -13.59 -13.19
N GLY A 156 -7.71 -14.14 -12.21
CA GLY A 156 -8.12 -15.34 -11.49
C GLY A 156 -9.48 -15.16 -10.83
N ILE A 157 -9.70 -14.08 -10.10
CA ILE A 157 -11.00 -13.74 -9.48
C ILE A 157 -12.12 -13.65 -10.52
N LEU A 158 -11.88 -13.03 -11.66
CA LEU A 158 -12.89 -12.91 -12.72
C LEU A 158 -13.28 -14.26 -13.29
N TYR A 159 -12.30 -15.12 -13.60
CA TYR A 159 -12.56 -16.47 -14.12
C TYR A 159 -13.25 -17.36 -13.07
N GLU A 160 -12.88 -17.26 -11.80
CA GLU A 160 -13.58 -17.93 -10.70
C GLU A 160 -15.05 -17.48 -10.61
N ASN A 161 -15.32 -16.18 -10.70
CA ASN A 161 -16.67 -15.61 -10.64
C ASN A 161 -17.60 -16.11 -11.75
N ILE A 162 -17.06 -16.42 -12.93
CA ILE A 162 -17.82 -16.97 -14.08
C ILE A 162 -17.78 -18.49 -14.17
N GLY A 163 -17.17 -19.17 -13.19
CA GLY A 163 -17.11 -20.63 -13.12
C GLY A 163 -16.06 -21.30 -14.00
N GLU A 164 -15.16 -20.55 -14.63
CA GLU A 164 -14.07 -21.06 -15.48
C GLU A 164 -12.84 -21.43 -14.62
N ILE A 165 -12.99 -22.46 -13.76
CA ILE A 165 -12.03 -22.80 -12.71
C ILE A 165 -10.63 -23.07 -13.23
N GLN A 166 -10.47 -23.78 -14.35
CA GLN A 166 -9.14 -24.05 -14.94
C GLN A 166 -8.41 -22.80 -15.38
N LYS A 167 -9.14 -21.79 -15.92
CA LYS A 167 -8.56 -20.50 -16.28
C LYS A 167 -8.23 -19.69 -15.03
N ALA A 168 -9.09 -19.72 -14.02
CA ALA A 168 -8.83 -19.09 -12.73
C ALA A 168 -7.52 -19.62 -12.12
N GLU A 169 -7.36 -20.93 -12.06
CA GLU A 169 -6.16 -21.61 -11.55
C GLU A 169 -4.91 -21.19 -12.35
N TYR A 170 -5.00 -21.16 -13.68
CA TYR A 170 -3.88 -20.71 -14.52
C TYR A 170 -3.38 -19.30 -14.12
N PHE A 171 -4.30 -18.36 -13.92
CA PHE A 171 -3.94 -16.98 -13.58
C PHE A 171 -3.46 -16.86 -12.13
N PHE A 172 -4.08 -17.56 -11.17
CA PHE A 172 -3.60 -17.61 -9.80
C PHE A 172 -2.20 -18.23 -9.72
N ASN A 173 -1.92 -19.29 -10.48
CA ASN A 173 -0.59 -19.87 -10.59
C ASN A 173 0.45 -18.87 -11.11
N LYS A 174 0.09 -18.04 -12.09
CA LYS A 174 0.96 -16.95 -12.57
C LYS A 174 1.29 -15.96 -11.47
N ALA A 175 0.32 -15.59 -10.64
CA ALA A 175 0.54 -14.66 -9.54
C ALA A 175 1.44 -15.26 -8.45
N ILE A 176 1.19 -16.51 -8.01
CA ILE A 176 1.93 -17.11 -6.91
C ILE A 176 3.36 -17.53 -7.27
N THR A 177 3.66 -17.81 -8.55
CA THR A 177 4.99 -18.21 -8.98
C THR A 177 6.05 -17.18 -8.58
N ASP A 178 5.72 -15.91 -8.66
CA ASP A 178 6.65 -14.81 -8.43
C ASP A 178 6.41 -14.06 -7.11
N VAL A 179 5.24 -14.25 -6.46
CA VAL A 179 4.89 -13.53 -5.24
C VAL A 179 5.90 -13.73 -4.10
N TYR A 180 6.42 -14.95 -3.94
CA TYR A 180 7.43 -15.28 -2.92
C TYR A 180 8.81 -14.66 -3.19
N ARG A 181 9.08 -14.23 -4.42
CA ARG A 181 10.35 -13.63 -4.83
C ARG A 181 10.27 -12.12 -4.92
N TYR A 182 9.06 -11.56 -4.78
CA TYR A 182 8.88 -10.12 -4.92
C TYR A 182 9.57 -9.39 -3.77
N PRO A 183 10.53 -8.50 -4.05
CA PRO A 183 11.18 -7.72 -3.01
C PRO A 183 10.23 -6.62 -2.51
N ILE A 184 9.94 -6.62 -1.21
CA ILE A 184 9.20 -5.52 -0.59
C ILE A 184 10.07 -4.26 -0.65
N LYS A 185 9.70 -3.32 -1.50
CA LYS A 185 10.42 -2.05 -1.71
C LYS A 185 9.78 -0.91 -0.90
N GLU A 186 8.45 -0.94 -0.78
CA GLU A 186 7.64 0.11 -0.16
C GLU A 186 6.59 -0.48 0.77
N THR A 187 6.09 0.32 1.70
CA THR A 187 5.01 -0.11 2.61
C THR A 187 3.75 -0.56 1.87
N HIS A 188 3.46 0.06 0.72
CA HIS A 188 2.32 -0.32 -0.13
C HIS A 188 2.44 -1.74 -0.69
N ASP A 189 3.64 -2.25 -0.91
CA ASP A 189 3.86 -3.59 -1.42
C ASP A 189 3.37 -4.65 -0.44
N ILE A 190 3.44 -4.38 0.86
CA ILE A 190 2.99 -5.33 1.90
C ILE A 190 1.50 -5.64 1.71
N TRP A 191 0.65 -4.65 1.56
CA TRP A 191 -0.81 -4.86 1.43
C TRP A 191 -1.17 -5.48 0.10
N ARG A 192 -0.43 -5.16 -0.96
CA ARG A 192 -0.58 -5.77 -2.30
C ARG A 192 -0.19 -7.25 -2.29
N LEU A 193 0.91 -7.60 -1.63
CA LEU A 193 1.29 -9.00 -1.41
C LEU A 193 0.25 -9.75 -0.58
N LEU A 194 -0.24 -9.15 0.51
CA LEU A 194 -1.28 -9.74 1.35
C LEU A 194 -2.59 -9.93 0.58
N ASN A 195 -2.93 -9.02 -0.34
CA ASN A 195 -4.06 -9.16 -1.25
C ASN A 195 -3.92 -10.40 -2.11
N ILE A 196 -2.78 -10.54 -2.80
CA ILE A 196 -2.49 -11.68 -3.67
C ILE A 196 -2.58 -12.99 -2.87
N MET A 197 -1.89 -13.07 -1.73
CA MET A 197 -1.87 -14.29 -0.90
C MET A 197 -3.26 -14.66 -0.40
N TYR A 198 -4.06 -13.68 0.00
CA TYR A 198 -5.41 -13.92 0.47
C TYR A 198 -6.32 -14.47 -0.64
N TYR A 199 -6.34 -13.84 -1.82
CA TYR A 199 -7.24 -14.29 -2.90
C TYR A 199 -6.77 -15.61 -3.50
N CYS A 200 -5.47 -15.81 -3.70
CA CYS A 200 -4.94 -17.09 -4.15
C CYS A 200 -5.23 -18.20 -3.11
N GLY A 201 -4.92 -17.97 -1.83
CA GLY A 201 -5.20 -18.93 -0.77
C GLY A 201 -6.68 -19.27 -0.65
N SER A 202 -7.57 -18.27 -0.77
CA SER A 202 -9.02 -18.51 -0.76
C SER A 202 -9.48 -19.33 -1.95
N PHE A 203 -8.94 -19.10 -3.14
CA PHE A 203 -9.24 -19.88 -4.34
C PHE A 203 -8.83 -21.37 -4.14
N TYR A 204 -7.59 -21.61 -3.69
CA TYR A 204 -7.12 -22.99 -3.45
C TYR A 204 -7.93 -23.72 -2.37
N ALA A 205 -8.40 -22.99 -1.33
CA ALA A 205 -9.34 -23.56 -0.38
C ALA A 205 -10.69 -23.95 -1.02
N ASN A 206 -11.20 -23.11 -1.96
CA ASN A 206 -12.47 -23.37 -2.65
C ASN A 206 -12.40 -24.61 -3.57
N ILE A 207 -11.23 -24.95 -4.10
CA ILE A 207 -11.02 -26.16 -4.91
C ILE A 207 -10.45 -27.32 -4.09
N GLU A 208 -10.49 -27.24 -2.76
CA GLU A 208 -10.06 -28.25 -1.80
C GLU A 208 -8.54 -28.57 -1.83
N ASP A 209 -7.71 -27.74 -2.46
CA ASP A 209 -6.25 -27.79 -2.32
C ASP A 209 -5.81 -27.03 -1.05
N TYR A 210 -6.09 -27.63 0.10
CA TYR A 210 -5.79 -27.03 1.39
C TYR A 210 -4.29 -26.89 1.63
N GLN A 211 -3.45 -27.74 1.03
CA GLN A 211 -2.00 -27.65 1.18
C GLN A 211 -1.46 -26.34 0.59
N THR A 212 -1.86 -26.00 -0.62
CA THR A 212 -1.47 -24.73 -1.27
C THR A 212 -2.10 -23.53 -0.57
N SER A 213 -3.38 -23.67 -0.18
CA SER A 213 -4.09 -22.64 0.58
C SER A 213 -3.37 -22.29 1.88
N ASP A 214 -3.08 -23.30 2.72
CA ASP A 214 -2.44 -23.11 4.03
C ASP A 214 -1.04 -22.49 3.90
N ALA A 215 -0.26 -22.93 2.91
CA ALA A 215 1.07 -22.35 2.66
C ALA A 215 1.00 -20.86 2.36
N LEU A 216 0.09 -20.44 1.47
CA LEU A 216 -0.10 -19.03 1.10
C LEU A 216 -0.61 -18.18 2.26
N LEU A 217 -1.65 -18.64 2.95
CA LEU A 217 -2.28 -17.91 4.04
C LEU A 217 -1.36 -17.80 5.27
N THR A 218 -0.63 -18.86 5.60
CA THR A 218 0.34 -18.85 6.72
C THR A 218 1.46 -17.85 6.44
N HIS A 219 2.02 -17.87 5.22
CA HIS A 219 3.05 -16.90 4.86
C HIS A 219 2.53 -15.45 4.90
N GLY A 220 1.28 -15.22 4.48
CA GLY A 220 0.65 -13.92 4.64
C GLY A 220 0.50 -13.49 6.10
N VAL A 221 0.17 -14.42 7.00
CA VAL A 221 0.11 -14.15 8.45
C VAL A 221 1.49 -13.81 9.01
N GLU A 222 2.56 -14.51 8.56
CA GLU A 222 3.95 -14.19 8.92
C GLU A 222 4.33 -12.77 8.48
N ILE A 223 4.03 -12.39 7.23
CA ILE A 223 4.25 -11.01 6.75
C ILE A 223 3.51 -9.98 7.61
N CYS A 224 2.26 -10.26 8.01
CA CYS A 224 1.53 -9.39 8.91
C CYS A 224 2.24 -9.22 10.26
N SER A 225 2.75 -10.31 10.84
CA SER A 225 3.48 -10.31 12.10
C SER A 225 4.77 -9.51 12.02
N ASP A 226 5.59 -9.79 11.01
CA ASP A 226 6.92 -9.20 10.85
C ASP A 226 6.87 -7.69 10.58
N ASN A 227 5.81 -7.24 9.89
CA ASN A 227 5.62 -5.84 9.55
C ASN A 227 4.63 -5.10 10.46
N HIS A 228 4.13 -5.75 11.53
CA HIS A 228 3.17 -5.18 12.49
C HIS A 228 1.91 -4.60 11.84
N VAL A 229 1.40 -5.26 10.79
CA VAL A 229 0.17 -4.88 10.08
C VAL A 229 -0.97 -5.85 10.38
N THR A 230 -2.20 -5.34 10.38
CA THR A 230 -3.41 -6.14 10.67
C THR A 230 -4.33 -6.32 9.47
N TYR A 231 -3.99 -5.69 8.35
CA TYR A 231 -4.73 -5.85 7.09
C TYR A 231 -4.71 -7.32 6.68
N TYR A 232 -5.80 -7.84 6.20
CA TYR A 232 -5.96 -9.24 5.82
C TYR A 232 -5.74 -10.29 6.94
N LEU A 233 -5.07 -9.98 8.06
CA LEU A 233 -4.74 -10.93 9.14
C LEU A 233 -5.98 -11.73 9.60
N ALA A 234 -7.05 -11.04 9.98
CA ALA A 234 -8.29 -11.70 10.43
C ALA A 234 -8.94 -12.57 9.34
N ARG A 235 -8.81 -12.18 8.07
CA ARG A 235 -9.38 -12.93 6.94
C ARG A 235 -8.58 -14.20 6.67
N MET A 236 -7.24 -14.10 6.69
CA MET A 236 -6.35 -15.23 6.48
C MET A 236 -6.46 -16.25 7.61
N THR A 237 -6.43 -15.79 8.87
CA THR A 237 -6.61 -16.68 10.03
C THR A 237 -7.98 -17.32 10.07
N PHE A 238 -9.02 -16.61 9.67
CA PHE A 238 -10.37 -17.19 9.55
C PHE A 238 -10.44 -18.26 8.45
N GLN A 239 -9.80 -18.03 7.30
CA GLN A 239 -9.77 -19.02 6.21
C GLN A 239 -8.96 -20.25 6.63
N LEU A 240 -7.79 -20.08 7.26
CA LEU A 240 -6.98 -21.18 7.81
C LEU A 240 -7.77 -22.03 8.84
N ALA A 241 -8.63 -21.40 9.63
CA ALA A 241 -9.46 -22.12 10.59
C ALA A 241 -10.63 -22.91 9.94
N LYS A 242 -10.94 -22.62 8.67
CA LYS A 242 -11.98 -23.32 7.90
C LYS A 242 -11.43 -24.47 7.06
N ASN A 243 -10.17 -24.39 6.66
CA ASN A 243 -9.46 -25.42 5.90
C ASN A 243 -9.28 -26.70 6.74
#